data_13ce6c64b4bcee19d79e9146124e8239
#
_entry.id   13ce6c64b4bcee19d79e9146124e8239
#
_cell.length_a   1.000
_cell.length_b   1.000
_cell.length_c   1.000
_cell.angle_alpha   90.00
_cell.angle_beta   90.00
_cell.angle_gamma   90.00
#
_symmetry.space_group_name_H-M   'P 1'
#
loop_
_entity.id
_entity.type
_entity.pdbx_description
1 polymer ?
#
loop_
_entity_poly.entity_id
_entity_poly.type
_entity_poly.pdbx_seq_one_letter_code
_entity_poly.pdbx_strand_id
1 'polypeptide(L)'
;MPKTAAQARPADLKRTVRRLLSYMGHAKFSLLAVGVLASVAAIASLAGTYMVRPIVNGLATGGEELLAKQVILTAIIYAAGVLSALGYSQIMVRAAQHVVSDIRRDLFAHIQTLPLSYFDSTRSGDIMSFFTNDVDTVSEALNNSFANVIQAAIQVVGTTAMLIILNWQLTIITLVCDAAIVLYARYSGARSKRFFAAQQASLGDLDGYIEEMVSGQKVIKVFNREAANVAGFTCRNDELRRTGTAAVSYANSMVPMTVVIGYVNYAIVAVAGGMLCIKGLADVGALASYLVFVRQAAMPINQFTQLGNFLLNALAGAERLFAAMDLEPEVDEGCVELVQTGDAAWAWKIPEGQGVGAYGHLHDVAAVDEPGRAVAADG
;
A
#
# COMPACT_ATOMS: atom_id res chain seq x y z
N MET A 1 15.54 16.20 16.37
CA MET A 1 15.42 15.30 15.19
C MET A 1 13.96 15.16 14.82
N PRO A 2 13.56 15.35 13.55
CA PRO A 2 12.18 15.12 13.15
C PRO A 2 11.88 13.63 13.33
N LYS A 3 10.76 13.34 14.01
CA LYS A 3 10.21 11.98 14.11
C LYS A 3 10.13 11.42 12.70
N THR A 4 10.87 10.34 12.44
CA THR A 4 10.78 9.57 11.20
C THR A 4 9.30 9.34 10.89
N ALA A 5 8.85 9.81 9.74
CA ALA A 5 7.46 9.76 9.26
C ALA A 5 6.95 8.33 8.99
N ALA A 6 7.69 7.31 9.38
CA ALA A 6 7.34 5.92 9.27
C ALA A 6 6.36 5.56 10.40
N GLN A 7 5.09 5.34 10.04
CA GLN A 7 4.00 4.74 10.83
C GLN A 7 3.07 5.67 11.64
N ALA A 8 2.82 6.89 11.19
CA ALA A 8 1.61 7.56 11.64
C ALA A 8 0.39 6.85 11.00
N ARG A 9 -0.44 6.19 11.83
CA ARG A 9 -1.76 5.73 11.35
C ARG A 9 -2.53 6.96 10.88
N PRO A 10 -3.18 6.90 9.70
CA PRO A 10 -3.97 8.02 9.22
C PRO A 10 -5.02 8.42 10.25
N ALA A 11 -5.10 9.72 10.54
CA ALA A 11 -5.99 10.28 11.56
C ALA A 11 -7.45 10.26 11.10
N ASP A 12 -7.71 10.52 9.80
CA ASP A 12 -9.05 10.51 9.19
C ASP A 12 -9.09 9.63 7.94
N LEU A 13 -9.05 8.32 8.17
CA LEU A 13 -9.17 7.28 7.14
C LEU A 13 -10.39 7.48 6.22
N LYS A 14 -11.52 7.87 6.79
CA LYS A 14 -12.79 7.93 6.06
C LYS A 14 -12.81 9.07 5.04
N ARG A 15 -12.26 10.23 5.42
CA ARG A 15 -12.14 11.41 4.54
C ARG A 15 -11.14 11.12 3.41
N THR A 16 -9.98 10.56 3.75
CA THR A 16 -8.91 10.23 2.79
C THR A 16 -9.38 9.22 1.75
N VAL A 17 -10.01 8.12 2.18
CA VAL A 17 -10.59 7.11 1.27
C VAL A 17 -11.66 7.71 0.38
N ARG A 18 -12.58 8.52 0.93
CA ARG A 18 -13.64 9.16 0.13
C ARG A 18 -13.07 10.09 -0.93
N ARG A 19 -12.03 10.87 -0.59
CA ARG A 19 -11.38 11.79 -1.54
C ARG A 19 -10.62 11.03 -2.63
N LEU A 20 -9.91 9.95 -2.26
CA LEU A 20 -9.24 9.08 -3.22
C LEU A 20 -10.25 8.42 -4.17
N LEU A 21 -11.37 7.93 -3.65
CA LEU A 21 -12.47 7.38 -4.46
C LEU A 21 -13.10 8.43 -5.39
N SER A 22 -13.12 9.71 -5.00
CA SER A 22 -13.58 10.80 -5.86
C SER A 22 -12.67 10.97 -7.09
N TYR A 23 -11.34 10.94 -6.92
CA TYR A 23 -10.39 10.93 -8.04
C TYR A 23 -10.56 9.69 -8.94
N MET A 24 -10.82 8.54 -8.33
CA MET A 24 -11.12 7.30 -9.09
C MET A 24 -12.46 7.37 -9.83
N GLY A 25 -13.36 8.26 -9.44
CA GLY A 25 -14.69 8.40 -10.04
C GLY A 25 -14.66 8.75 -11.54
N HIS A 26 -13.61 9.40 -12.03
CA HIS A 26 -13.39 9.66 -13.46
C HIS A 26 -13.06 8.37 -14.24
N ALA A 27 -12.49 7.36 -13.57
CA ALA A 27 -12.11 6.06 -14.16
C ALA A 27 -13.12 4.94 -13.86
N LYS A 28 -14.37 5.23 -13.43
CA LYS A 28 -15.37 4.24 -12.98
C LYS A 28 -15.62 3.10 -13.96
N PHE A 29 -15.63 3.36 -15.26
CA PHE A 29 -15.82 2.32 -16.28
C PHE A 29 -14.59 1.41 -16.37
N SER A 30 -13.37 1.96 -16.26
CA SER A 30 -12.14 1.18 -16.22
C SER A 30 -12.09 0.31 -14.96
N LEU A 31 -12.50 0.84 -13.80
CA LEU A 31 -12.57 0.08 -12.56
C LEU A 31 -13.62 -1.05 -12.61
N LEU A 32 -14.78 -0.80 -13.22
CA LEU A 32 -15.78 -1.85 -13.45
C LEU A 32 -15.21 -2.96 -14.35
N ALA A 33 -14.55 -2.58 -15.45
CA ALA A 33 -13.89 -3.54 -16.34
C ALA A 33 -12.80 -4.35 -15.62
N VAL A 34 -11.96 -3.69 -14.81
CA VAL A 34 -10.97 -4.37 -13.95
C VAL A 34 -11.64 -5.33 -12.98
N GLY A 35 -12.73 -4.93 -12.32
CA GLY A 35 -13.47 -5.78 -11.40
C GLY A 35 -14.04 -7.03 -12.08
N VAL A 36 -14.63 -6.88 -13.25
CA VAL A 36 -15.15 -8.01 -14.05
C VAL A 36 -14.02 -8.94 -14.50
N LEU A 37 -12.96 -8.39 -15.10
CA LEU A 37 -11.84 -9.20 -15.60
C LEU A 37 -11.07 -9.89 -14.46
N ALA A 38 -10.87 -9.22 -13.31
CA ALA A 38 -10.26 -9.82 -12.12
C ALA A 38 -11.13 -10.96 -11.57
N SER A 39 -12.45 -10.79 -11.58
CA SER A 39 -13.40 -11.85 -11.18
C SER A 39 -13.35 -13.04 -12.13
N VAL A 40 -13.32 -12.80 -13.45
CA VAL A 40 -13.17 -13.85 -14.47
C VAL A 40 -11.86 -14.60 -14.28
N ALA A 41 -10.74 -13.90 -14.06
CA ALA A 41 -9.45 -14.52 -13.82
C ALA A 41 -9.44 -15.38 -12.55
N ALA A 42 -10.04 -14.91 -11.44
CA ALA A 42 -10.15 -15.69 -10.20
C ALA A 42 -11.04 -16.92 -10.37
N ILE A 43 -12.19 -16.78 -11.03
CA ILE A 43 -13.10 -17.90 -11.30
C ILE A 43 -12.44 -18.92 -12.24
N ALA A 44 -11.73 -18.46 -13.28
CA ALA A 44 -10.99 -19.34 -14.17
C ALA A 44 -9.91 -20.14 -13.43
N SER A 45 -9.21 -19.53 -12.48
CA SER A 45 -8.24 -20.22 -11.62
C SER A 45 -8.90 -21.32 -10.78
N LEU A 46 -10.03 -21.02 -10.14
CA LEU A 46 -10.80 -22.01 -9.36
C LEU A 46 -11.35 -23.14 -10.25
N ALA A 47 -11.94 -22.79 -11.40
CA ALA A 47 -12.48 -23.76 -12.35
C ALA A 47 -11.37 -24.66 -12.94
N GLY A 48 -10.21 -24.05 -13.27
CA GLY A 48 -9.06 -24.81 -13.75
C GLY A 48 -8.55 -25.81 -12.71
N THR A 49 -8.50 -25.43 -11.44
CA THR A 49 -8.15 -26.33 -10.33
C THR A 49 -9.21 -27.44 -10.16
N TYR A 50 -10.49 -27.14 -10.32
CA TYR A 50 -11.56 -28.14 -10.27
C TYR A 50 -11.46 -29.16 -11.42
N MET A 51 -10.98 -28.74 -12.61
CA MET A 51 -10.81 -29.63 -13.78
C MET A 51 -9.82 -30.78 -13.54
N VAL A 52 -8.99 -30.70 -12.51
CA VAL A 52 -8.14 -31.86 -12.10
C VAL A 52 -9.01 -33.08 -11.78
N ARG A 53 -10.21 -32.89 -11.21
CA ARG A 53 -11.13 -33.99 -10.89
C ARG A 53 -11.56 -34.80 -12.13
N PRO A 54 -12.19 -34.19 -13.15
CA PRO A 54 -12.60 -34.96 -14.34
C PRO A 54 -11.39 -35.53 -15.11
N ILE A 55 -10.25 -34.82 -15.15
CA ILE A 55 -9.02 -35.31 -15.82
C ILE A 55 -8.53 -36.60 -15.17
N VAL A 56 -8.40 -36.61 -13.83
CA VAL A 56 -7.92 -37.80 -13.09
C VAL A 56 -8.93 -38.95 -13.22
N ASN A 57 -10.23 -38.66 -13.14
CA ASN A 57 -11.25 -39.70 -13.33
C ASN A 57 -11.29 -40.24 -14.78
N GLY A 58 -11.11 -39.36 -15.78
CA GLY A 58 -10.99 -39.76 -17.19
C GLY A 58 -9.78 -40.68 -17.45
N LEU A 59 -8.66 -40.41 -16.77
CA LEU A 59 -7.47 -41.26 -16.84
C LEU A 59 -7.70 -42.64 -16.24
N ALA A 60 -8.45 -42.71 -15.13
CA ALA A 60 -8.80 -43.98 -14.47
C ALA A 60 -9.76 -44.82 -15.28
N THR A 61 -10.64 -44.23 -16.10
CA THR A 61 -11.63 -44.93 -16.95
C THR A 61 -11.11 -45.29 -18.33
N GLY A 62 -9.89 -44.86 -18.73
CA GLY A 62 -9.22 -45.25 -19.96
C GLY A 62 -9.77 -44.64 -21.25
N GLY A 63 -10.53 -43.55 -21.18
CA GLY A 63 -11.12 -42.85 -22.33
C GLY A 63 -10.18 -41.77 -22.92
N GLU A 64 -9.31 -42.11 -23.89
CA GLU A 64 -8.39 -41.13 -24.48
C GLU A 64 -9.07 -39.91 -25.09
N GLU A 65 -10.22 -40.11 -25.79
CA GLU A 65 -10.96 -39.02 -26.40
C GLU A 65 -11.59 -38.07 -25.34
N LEU A 66 -12.11 -38.63 -24.25
CA LEU A 66 -12.68 -37.87 -23.14
C LEU A 66 -11.58 -37.06 -22.42
N LEU A 67 -10.43 -37.67 -22.19
CA LEU A 67 -9.27 -37.04 -21.59
C LEU A 67 -8.79 -35.85 -22.42
N ALA A 68 -8.65 -36.03 -23.74
CA ALA A 68 -8.24 -34.96 -24.65
C ALA A 68 -9.22 -33.76 -24.59
N LYS A 69 -10.53 -34.02 -24.59
CA LYS A 69 -11.55 -32.99 -24.46
C LYS A 69 -11.43 -32.21 -23.12
N GLN A 70 -11.20 -32.91 -22.02
CA GLN A 70 -11.04 -32.31 -20.71
C GLN A 70 -9.78 -31.47 -20.59
N VAL A 71 -8.65 -31.92 -21.16
CA VAL A 71 -7.40 -31.17 -21.20
C VAL A 71 -7.55 -29.90 -22.05
N ILE A 72 -8.17 -30.01 -23.23
CA ILE A 72 -8.42 -28.86 -24.10
C ILE A 72 -9.32 -27.84 -23.40
N LEU A 73 -10.42 -28.30 -22.75
CA LEU A 73 -11.30 -27.41 -22.00
C LEU A 73 -10.56 -26.69 -20.87
N THR A 74 -9.71 -27.41 -20.15
CA THR A 74 -8.88 -26.82 -19.08
C THR A 74 -7.91 -25.78 -19.65
N ALA A 75 -7.29 -26.05 -20.79
CA ALA A 75 -6.42 -25.11 -21.46
C ALA A 75 -7.16 -23.83 -21.88
N ILE A 76 -8.39 -23.97 -22.40
CA ILE A 76 -9.25 -22.81 -22.75
C ILE A 76 -9.60 -21.98 -21.49
N ILE A 77 -9.96 -22.63 -20.38
CA ILE A 77 -10.27 -21.95 -19.12
C ILE A 77 -9.05 -21.15 -18.63
N TYR A 78 -7.86 -21.77 -18.59
CA TYR A 78 -6.65 -21.06 -18.19
C TYR A 78 -6.26 -19.95 -19.16
N ALA A 79 -6.40 -20.16 -20.48
CA ALA A 79 -6.16 -19.14 -21.48
C ALA A 79 -7.07 -17.92 -21.28
N ALA A 80 -8.37 -18.16 -21.05
CA ALA A 80 -9.33 -17.09 -20.72
C ALA A 80 -8.93 -16.36 -19.42
N GLY A 81 -8.49 -17.09 -18.40
CA GLY A 81 -7.98 -16.53 -17.14
C GLY A 81 -6.76 -15.64 -17.35
N VAL A 82 -5.77 -16.11 -18.13
CA VAL A 82 -4.53 -15.37 -18.43
C VAL A 82 -4.85 -14.10 -19.26
N LEU A 83 -5.69 -14.21 -20.28
CA LEU A 83 -6.12 -13.06 -21.09
C LEU A 83 -6.86 -12.02 -20.24
N SER A 84 -7.72 -12.48 -19.34
CA SER A 84 -8.39 -11.59 -18.38
C SER A 84 -7.42 -10.93 -17.41
N ALA A 85 -6.39 -11.68 -16.94
CA ALA A 85 -5.35 -11.16 -16.07
C ALA A 85 -4.51 -10.08 -16.76
N LEU A 86 -4.09 -10.31 -17.99
CA LEU A 86 -3.42 -9.31 -18.81
C LEU A 86 -4.30 -8.08 -19.05
N GLY A 87 -5.58 -8.31 -19.35
CA GLY A 87 -6.55 -7.25 -19.59
C GLY A 87 -6.73 -6.35 -18.37
N TYR A 88 -7.05 -6.90 -17.19
CA TYR A 88 -7.25 -6.07 -16.00
C TYR A 88 -5.95 -5.37 -15.57
N SER A 89 -4.79 -6.02 -15.69
CA SER A 89 -3.51 -5.42 -15.34
C SER A 89 -3.23 -4.18 -16.18
N GLN A 90 -3.38 -4.27 -17.51
CA GLN A 90 -3.16 -3.15 -18.42
C GLN A 90 -4.15 -2.00 -18.21
N ILE A 91 -5.43 -2.32 -17.98
CA ILE A 91 -6.46 -1.30 -17.70
C ILE A 91 -6.18 -0.63 -16.37
N MET A 92 -5.80 -1.39 -15.34
CA MET A 92 -5.53 -0.86 -14.00
C MET A 92 -4.33 0.10 -14.01
N VAL A 93 -3.22 -0.27 -14.66
CA VAL A 93 -2.05 0.60 -14.79
C VAL A 93 -2.43 1.94 -15.45
N ARG A 94 -3.19 1.90 -16.55
CA ARG A 94 -3.64 3.13 -17.24
C ARG A 94 -4.56 3.97 -16.34
N ALA A 95 -5.51 3.34 -15.67
CA ALA A 95 -6.44 4.03 -14.77
C ALA A 95 -5.69 4.67 -13.58
N ALA A 96 -4.77 3.94 -12.96
CA ALA A 96 -3.97 4.44 -11.84
C ALA A 96 -3.07 5.61 -12.27
N GLN A 97 -2.41 5.52 -13.44
CA GLN A 97 -1.56 6.61 -13.93
C GLN A 97 -2.36 7.88 -14.27
N HIS A 98 -3.60 7.77 -14.76
CA HIS A 98 -4.49 8.91 -14.92
C HIS A 98 -4.80 9.59 -13.58
N VAL A 99 -5.23 8.81 -12.58
CA VAL A 99 -5.52 9.34 -11.23
C VAL A 99 -4.30 10.01 -10.62
N VAL A 100 -3.13 9.39 -10.75
CA VAL A 100 -1.86 9.93 -10.25
C VAL A 100 -1.47 11.23 -10.96
N SER A 101 -1.66 11.29 -12.28
CA SER A 101 -1.44 12.51 -13.07
C SER A 101 -2.35 13.66 -12.62
N ASP A 102 -3.63 13.37 -12.38
CA ASP A 102 -4.58 14.36 -11.86
C ASP A 102 -4.19 14.85 -10.46
N ILE A 103 -3.83 13.93 -9.55
CA ILE A 103 -3.35 14.30 -8.21
C ILE A 103 -2.09 15.18 -8.29
N ARG A 104 -1.09 14.81 -9.13
CA ARG A 104 0.12 15.61 -9.30
C ARG A 104 -0.18 17.02 -9.85
N ARG A 105 -1.06 17.10 -10.84
CA ARG A 105 -1.46 18.38 -11.45
C ARG A 105 -2.17 19.26 -10.43
N ASP A 106 -3.14 18.72 -9.70
CA ASP A 106 -3.93 19.47 -8.74
C ASP A 106 -3.07 19.90 -7.53
N LEU A 107 -2.18 19.01 -7.06
CA LEU A 107 -1.20 19.34 -6.02
C LEU A 107 -0.26 20.46 -6.47
N PHE A 108 0.30 20.36 -7.69
CA PHE A 108 1.21 21.37 -8.21
C PHE A 108 0.51 22.72 -8.36
N ALA A 109 -0.69 22.73 -8.95
CA ALA A 109 -1.49 23.95 -9.10
C ALA A 109 -1.79 24.58 -7.74
N HIS A 110 -2.14 23.77 -6.74
CA HIS A 110 -2.45 24.28 -5.39
C HIS A 110 -1.20 24.83 -4.68
N ILE A 111 -0.06 24.15 -4.76
CA ILE A 111 1.20 24.64 -4.15
C ILE A 111 1.60 25.99 -4.72
N GLN A 112 1.33 26.28 -6.01
CA GLN A 112 1.62 27.60 -6.60
C GLN A 112 0.76 28.74 -6.03
N THR A 113 -0.33 28.41 -5.35
CA THR A 113 -1.23 29.41 -4.71
C THR A 113 -0.91 29.64 -3.23
N LEU A 114 0.07 28.92 -2.66
CA LEU A 114 0.40 29.03 -1.25
C LEU A 114 1.24 30.26 -0.95
N PRO A 115 1.09 30.89 0.25
CA PRO A 115 1.82 32.07 0.66
C PRO A 115 3.34 31.77 0.80
N LEU A 116 4.16 32.79 0.61
CA LEU A 116 5.63 32.69 0.69
C LEU A 116 6.09 32.14 2.06
N SER A 117 5.36 32.49 3.14
CA SER A 117 5.63 31.97 4.50
C SER A 117 5.59 30.44 4.60
N TYR A 118 4.84 29.75 3.75
CA TYR A 118 4.84 28.30 3.67
C TYR A 118 6.18 27.76 3.18
N PHE A 119 6.74 28.39 2.15
CA PHE A 119 8.04 27.99 1.56
C PHE A 119 9.21 28.32 2.49
N ASP A 120 9.12 29.37 3.28
CA ASP A 120 10.13 29.73 4.28
C ASP A 120 10.13 28.76 5.47
N SER A 121 8.97 28.25 5.85
CA SER A 121 8.81 27.32 6.99
C SER A 121 8.98 25.86 6.63
N THR A 122 8.79 25.48 5.36
CA THR A 122 8.80 24.09 4.88
C THR A 122 10.06 23.81 4.05
N ARG A 123 10.74 22.71 4.35
CA ARG A 123 11.93 22.34 3.59
C ARG A 123 11.57 21.92 2.17
N SER A 124 12.32 22.35 1.17
CA SER A 124 12.13 21.96 -0.23
C SER A 124 12.10 20.43 -0.43
N GLY A 125 12.88 19.68 0.37
CA GLY A 125 12.88 18.21 0.36
C GLY A 125 11.56 17.59 0.80
N ASP A 126 10.85 18.21 1.75
CA ASP A 126 9.54 17.75 2.21
C ASP A 126 8.48 17.95 1.12
N ILE A 127 8.53 19.12 0.45
CA ILE A 127 7.64 19.41 -0.70
C ILE A 127 7.91 18.43 -1.85
N MET A 128 9.17 18.17 -2.18
CA MET A 128 9.53 17.19 -3.21
C MET A 128 9.08 15.77 -2.86
N SER A 129 9.08 15.41 -1.56
CA SER A 129 8.62 14.11 -1.09
C SER A 129 7.14 13.86 -1.41
N PHE A 130 6.30 14.89 -1.44
CA PHE A 130 4.91 14.75 -1.88
C PHE A 130 4.81 14.27 -3.32
N PHE A 131 5.59 14.86 -4.24
CA PHE A 131 5.55 14.53 -5.67
C PHE A 131 6.21 13.19 -6.02
N THR A 132 7.14 12.74 -5.20
CA THR A 132 7.87 11.47 -5.40
C THR A 132 7.30 10.37 -4.52
N ASN A 133 7.68 10.31 -3.24
CA ASN A 133 7.38 9.18 -2.36
C ASN A 133 5.89 8.98 -2.09
N ASP A 134 5.16 10.06 -1.77
CA ASP A 134 3.75 9.94 -1.36
C ASP A 134 2.86 9.63 -2.56
N VAL A 135 3.06 10.30 -3.69
CA VAL A 135 2.32 10.03 -4.92
C VAL A 135 2.65 8.65 -5.47
N ASP A 136 3.92 8.20 -5.43
CA ASP A 136 4.30 6.87 -5.89
C ASP A 136 3.71 5.77 -5.00
N THR A 137 3.66 5.98 -3.68
CA THR A 137 3.00 5.06 -2.74
C THR A 137 1.49 4.94 -3.04
N VAL A 138 0.82 6.05 -3.36
CA VAL A 138 -0.59 6.05 -3.78
C VAL A 138 -0.75 5.34 -5.13
N SER A 139 0.15 5.59 -6.09
CA SER A 139 0.16 4.92 -7.40
C SER A 139 0.26 3.40 -7.27
N GLU A 140 1.21 2.95 -6.46
CA GLU A 140 1.43 1.52 -6.21
C GLU A 140 0.22 0.88 -5.52
N ALA A 141 -0.39 1.58 -4.56
CA ALA A 141 -1.61 1.11 -3.90
C ALA A 141 -2.78 0.97 -4.85
N LEU A 142 -2.99 1.96 -5.71
CA LEU A 142 -4.05 1.89 -6.72
C LEU A 142 -3.83 0.72 -7.67
N ASN A 143 -2.60 0.54 -8.18
CA ASN A 143 -2.27 -0.53 -9.11
C ASN A 143 -2.48 -1.92 -8.52
N ASN A 144 -2.05 -2.13 -7.27
CA ASN A 144 -1.98 -3.48 -6.70
C ASN A 144 -3.18 -3.83 -5.82
N SER A 145 -3.87 -2.84 -5.20
CA SER A 145 -4.86 -3.17 -4.16
C SER A 145 -6.21 -3.54 -4.74
N PHE A 146 -6.72 -2.82 -5.73
CA PHE A 146 -8.09 -2.98 -6.19
C PHE A 146 -8.37 -4.37 -6.77
N ALA A 147 -7.55 -4.81 -7.73
CA ALA A 147 -7.69 -6.13 -8.34
C ALA A 147 -7.38 -7.26 -7.35
N ASN A 148 -6.34 -7.09 -6.51
CA ASN A 148 -5.94 -8.10 -5.54
C ASN A 148 -6.98 -8.32 -4.43
N VAL A 149 -7.68 -7.27 -3.97
CA VAL A 149 -8.78 -7.41 -2.99
C VAL A 149 -9.90 -8.26 -3.58
N ILE A 150 -10.32 -7.98 -4.81
CA ILE A 150 -11.39 -8.73 -5.49
C ILE A 150 -10.98 -10.20 -5.68
N GLN A 151 -9.76 -10.43 -6.19
CA GLN A 151 -9.25 -11.78 -6.40
C GLN A 151 -9.13 -12.56 -5.10
N ALA A 152 -8.54 -11.97 -4.06
CA ALA A 152 -8.38 -12.62 -2.77
C ALA A 152 -9.74 -12.97 -2.13
N ALA A 153 -10.74 -12.07 -2.24
CA ALA A 153 -12.09 -12.33 -1.76
C ALA A 153 -12.75 -13.51 -2.50
N ILE A 154 -12.68 -13.51 -3.84
CA ILE A 154 -13.23 -14.61 -4.66
C ILE A 154 -12.46 -15.91 -4.39
N GLN A 155 -11.13 -15.82 -4.23
CA GLN A 155 -10.29 -16.99 -3.95
C GLN A 155 -10.64 -17.63 -2.59
N VAL A 156 -10.79 -16.83 -1.52
CA VAL A 156 -11.18 -17.35 -0.18
C VAL A 156 -12.56 -18.00 -0.24
N VAL A 157 -13.56 -17.27 -0.73
CA VAL A 157 -14.94 -17.76 -0.78
C VAL A 157 -15.05 -18.96 -1.73
N GLY A 158 -14.44 -18.84 -2.92
CA GLY A 158 -14.49 -19.88 -3.95
C GLY A 158 -13.75 -21.16 -3.54
N THR A 159 -12.55 -21.04 -2.95
CA THR A 159 -11.80 -22.20 -2.44
C THR A 159 -12.57 -22.89 -1.34
N THR A 160 -13.11 -22.15 -0.37
CA THR A 160 -13.90 -22.73 0.72
C THR A 160 -15.17 -23.43 0.18
N ALA A 161 -15.88 -22.80 -0.76
CA ALA A 161 -17.04 -23.41 -1.40
C ALA A 161 -16.67 -24.70 -2.16
N MET A 162 -15.57 -24.68 -2.92
CA MET A 162 -15.10 -25.87 -3.66
C MET A 162 -14.68 -27.00 -2.72
N LEU A 163 -14.03 -26.72 -1.61
CA LEU A 163 -13.69 -27.72 -0.60
C LEU A 163 -14.96 -28.39 -0.03
N ILE A 164 -15.99 -27.61 0.29
CA ILE A 164 -17.27 -28.13 0.79
C ILE A 164 -17.98 -29.00 -0.26
N ILE A 165 -18.03 -28.55 -1.52
CA ILE A 165 -18.65 -29.25 -2.63
C ILE A 165 -17.92 -30.57 -2.95
N LEU A 166 -16.59 -30.59 -2.90
CA LEU A 166 -15.81 -31.79 -3.17
C LEU A 166 -15.94 -32.82 -2.07
N ASN A 167 -15.80 -32.44 -0.80
CA ASN A 167 -16.01 -33.34 0.34
C ASN A 167 -16.12 -32.56 1.65
N TRP A 168 -17.33 -32.49 2.23
CA TRP A 168 -17.57 -31.73 3.46
C TRP A 168 -16.86 -32.33 4.70
N GLN A 169 -16.62 -33.65 4.75
CA GLN A 169 -15.93 -34.30 5.87
C GLN A 169 -14.46 -33.91 5.94
N LEU A 170 -13.78 -33.88 4.80
CA LEU A 170 -12.39 -33.40 4.71
C LEU A 170 -12.29 -31.90 4.99
N THR A 171 -13.34 -31.14 4.64
CA THR A 171 -13.38 -29.69 4.89
C THR A 171 -13.34 -29.35 6.38
N ILE A 172 -13.97 -30.17 7.24
CA ILE A 172 -13.88 -29.97 8.69
C ILE A 172 -12.43 -30.08 9.15
N ILE A 173 -11.68 -31.07 8.66
CA ILE A 173 -10.26 -31.25 8.99
C ILE A 173 -9.45 -30.01 8.56
N THR A 174 -9.65 -29.57 7.31
CA THR A 174 -8.99 -28.38 6.77
C THR A 174 -9.30 -27.15 7.60
N LEU A 175 -10.56 -26.88 7.95
CA LEU A 175 -10.96 -25.75 8.77
C LEU A 175 -10.35 -25.76 10.17
N VAL A 176 -10.18 -26.94 10.78
CA VAL A 176 -9.50 -27.08 12.08
C VAL A 176 -8.01 -26.68 11.94
N CYS A 177 -7.35 -27.11 10.87
CA CYS A 177 -5.97 -26.74 10.61
C CYS A 177 -5.82 -25.24 10.28
N ASP A 178 -6.75 -24.66 9.49
CA ASP A 178 -6.78 -23.23 9.21
C ASP A 178 -7.02 -22.40 10.48
N ALA A 179 -7.90 -22.86 11.37
CA ALA A 179 -8.08 -22.26 12.69
C ALA A 179 -6.78 -22.29 13.52
N ALA A 180 -6.02 -23.39 13.47
CA ALA A 180 -4.73 -23.49 14.13
C ALA A 180 -3.71 -22.49 13.55
N ILE A 181 -3.69 -22.27 12.23
CA ILE A 181 -2.88 -21.23 11.58
C ILE A 181 -3.26 -19.85 12.11
N VAL A 182 -4.55 -19.52 12.15
CA VAL A 182 -5.04 -18.22 12.64
C VAL A 182 -4.69 -18.00 14.11
N LEU A 183 -4.85 -19.02 14.95
CA LEU A 183 -4.49 -18.95 16.37
C LEU A 183 -2.99 -18.73 16.56
N TYR A 184 -2.16 -19.45 15.81
CA TYR A 184 -0.71 -19.26 15.84
C TYR A 184 -0.32 -17.86 15.35
N ALA A 185 -0.91 -17.39 14.27
CA ALA A 185 -0.66 -16.04 13.74
C ALA A 185 -1.01 -14.96 14.76
N ARG A 186 -2.13 -15.08 15.46
CA ARG A 186 -2.51 -14.17 16.55
C ARG A 186 -1.53 -14.21 17.72
N TYR A 187 -1.10 -15.40 18.14
CA TYR A 187 -0.12 -15.59 19.21
C TYR A 187 1.23 -14.96 18.83
N SER A 188 1.79 -15.34 17.68
CA SER A 188 3.07 -14.85 17.20
C SER A 188 3.05 -13.34 16.95
N GLY A 189 1.99 -12.83 16.34
CA GLY A 189 1.81 -11.40 16.08
C GLY A 189 1.72 -10.56 17.36
N ALA A 190 1.01 -11.03 18.37
CA ALA A 190 0.93 -10.34 19.66
C ALA A 190 2.29 -10.29 20.37
N ARG A 191 3.06 -11.38 20.32
CA ARG A 191 4.41 -11.45 20.90
C ARG A 191 5.38 -10.56 20.12
N SER A 192 5.38 -10.65 18.80
CA SER A 192 6.18 -9.82 17.92
C SER A 192 5.95 -8.33 18.18
N LYS A 193 4.67 -7.89 18.22
CA LYS A 193 4.33 -6.49 18.52
C LYS A 193 4.90 -6.01 19.86
N ARG A 194 4.84 -6.85 20.91
CA ARG A 194 5.40 -6.52 22.24
C ARG A 194 6.92 -6.33 22.16
N PHE A 195 7.62 -7.25 21.49
CA PHE A 195 9.07 -7.19 21.37
C PHE A 195 9.54 -6.05 20.44
N PHE A 196 8.80 -5.74 19.36
CA PHE A 196 9.09 -4.56 18.55
C PHE A 196 8.94 -3.25 19.33
N ALA A 197 7.93 -3.15 20.20
CA ALA A 197 7.80 -2.00 21.09
C ALA A 197 8.98 -1.88 22.08
N ALA A 198 9.43 -3.02 22.65
CA ALA A 198 10.61 -3.06 23.51
C ALA A 198 11.90 -2.72 22.74
N GLN A 199 12.07 -3.24 21.53
CA GLN A 199 13.18 -2.89 20.64
C GLN A 199 13.23 -1.39 20.35
N GLN A 200 12.06 -0.79 20.06
CA GLN A 200 11.99 0.65 19.78
C GLN A 200 12.35 1.50 21.00
N ALA A 201 11.95 1.06 22.21
CA ALA A 201 12.35 1.72 23.44
C ALA A 201 13.87 1.59 23.69
N SER A 202 14.44 0.39 23.48
CA SER A 202 15.89 0.17 23.61
C SER A 202 16.70 0.95 22.57
N LEU A 203 16.15 1.13 21.35
CA LEU A 203 16.78 1.96 20.33
C LEU A 203 16.78 3.44 20.75
N GLY A 204 15.67 3.95 21.26
CA GLY A 204 15.60 5.32 21.76
C GLY A 204 16.55 5.59 22.94
N ASP A 205 16.72 4.62 23.85
CA ASP A 205 17.70 4.71 24.97
C ASP A 205 19.15 4.73 24.44
N LEU A 206 19.44 3.88 23.45
CA LEU A 206 20.77 3.85 22.82
C LEU A 206 21.06 5.15 22.04
N ASP A 207 20.10 5.65 21.26
CA ASP A 207 20.25 6.89 20.50
C ASP A 207 20.49 8.10 21.43
N GLY A 208 19.70 8.20 22.52
CA GLY A 208 19.91 9.26 23.53
C GLY A 208 21.28 9.18 24.19
N TYR A 209 21.73 7.96 24.50
CA TYR A 209 23.08 7.74 25.05
C TYR A 209 24.18 8.17 24.05
N ILE A 210 24.04 7.82 22.77
CA ILE A 210 24.99 8.21 21.73
C ILE A 210 25.04 9.74 21.61
N GLU A 211 23.87 10.40 21.55
CA GLU A 211 23.78 11.86 21.45
C GLU A 211 24.46 12.56 22.63
N GLU A 212 24.22 12.10 23.85
CA GLU A 212 24.84 12.61 25.07
C GLU A 212 26.36 12.43 25.04
N MET A 213 26.84 11.22 24.72
CA MET A 213 28.28 10.92 24.72
C MET A 213 29.02 11.64 23.60
N VAL A 214 28.43 11.78 22.41
CA VAL A 214 29.02 12.53 21.30
C VAL A 214 29.08 14.03 21.62
N SER A 215 28.00 14.58 22.17
CA SER A 215 27.96 16.00 22.59
C SER A 215 28.96 16.28 23.72
N GLY A 216 29.11 15.36 24.68
CA GLY A 216 30.02 15.40 25.80
C GLY A 216 31.47 14.94 25.52
N GLN A 217 31.83 14.63 24.26
CA GLN A 217 33.08 13.97 23.91
C GLN A 217 34.34 14.69 24.45
N LYS A 218 34.34 16.05 24.48
CA LYS A 218 35.45 16.82 25.06
C LYS A 218 35.66 16.54 26.54
N VAL A 219 34.56 16.42 27.30
CA VAL A 219 34.60 16.12 28.74
C VAL A 219 35.10 14.69 28.98
N ILE A 220 34.61 13.74 28.18
CA ILE A 220 35.02 12.32 28.25
C ILE A 220 36.55 12.21 28.08
N LYS A 221 37.08 12.89 27.09
CA LYS A 221 38.53 12.93 26.79
C LYS A 221 39.36 13.54 27.94
N VAL A 222 38.91 14.65 28.52
CA VAL A 222 39.62 15.32 29.61
C VAL A 222 39.69 14.43 30.88
N PHE A 223 38.62 13.67 31.16
CA PHE A 223 38.52 12.79 32.31
C PHE A 223 38.94 11.35 32.03
N ASN A 224 39.40 11.03 30.83
CA ASN A 224 39.89 9.70 30.44
C ASN A 224 38.84 8.57 30.70
N ARG A 225 37.55 8.84 30.33
CA ARG A 225 36.40 7.97 30.63
C ARG A 225 35.89 7.15 29.42
N GLU A 226 36.71 7.04 28.36
CA GLU A 226 36.30 6.35 27.13
C GLU A 226 35.91 4.88 27.38
N ALA A 227 36.71 4.15 28.17
CA ALA A 227 36.44 2.75 28.48
C ALA A 227 35.08 2.55 29.20
N ALA A 228 34.75 3.45 30.15
CA ALA A 228 33.46 3.41 30.84
C ALA A 228 32.28 3.69 29.88
N ASN A 229 32.46 4.63 28.93
CA ASN A 229 31.45 4.94 27.94
C ASN A 229 31.23 3.81 26.93
N VAL A 230 32.31 3.16 26.50
CA VAL A 230 32.21 1.97 25.64
C VAL A 230 31.45 0.85 26.34
N ALA A 231 31.74 0.63 27.67
CA ALA A 231 31.00 -0.35 28.45
C ALA A 231 29.51 0.00 28.56
N GLY A 232 29.18 1.26 28.81
CA GLY A 232 27.79 1.76 28.84
C GLY A 232 27.05 1.58 27.50
N PHE A 233 27.73 1.87 26.39
CA PHE A 233 27.21 1.61 25.03
C PHE A 233 26.96 0.12 24.79
N THR A 234 27.95 -0.72 25.12
CA THR A 234 27.85 -2.18 24.91
C THR A 234 26.67 -2.77 25.64
N CYS A 235 26.40 -2.37 26.89
CA CYS A 235 25.26 -2.82 27.65
C CYS A 235 23.93 -2.49 26.97
N ARG A 236 23.73 -1.27 26.48
CA ARG A 236 22.52 -0.82 25.77
C ARG A 236 22.38 -1.50 24.42
N ASN A 237 23.49 -1.63 23.69
CA ASN A 237 23.51 -2.31 22.40
C ASN A 237 23.17 -3.80 22.53
N ASP A 238 23.61 -4.47 23.58
CA ASP A 238 23.25 -5.86 23.86
C ASP A 238 21.76 -6.01 24.19
N GLU A 239 21.17 -5.08 24.95
CA GLU A 239 19.73 -5.09 25.21
C GLU A 239 18.93 -4.84 23.90
N LEU A 240 19.36 -3.89 23.06
CA LEU A 240 18.77 -3.67 21.74
C LEU A 240 18.87 -4.94 20.86
N ARG A 241 20.03 -5.59 20.86
CA ARG A 241 20.23 -6.88 20.16
C ARG A 241 19.29 -7.94 20.66
N ARG A 242 19.13 -8.09 21.98
CA ARG A 242 18.25 -9.10 22.61
C ARG A 242 16.78 -8.87 22.26
N THR A 243 16.28 -7.65 22.40
CA THR A 243 14.89 -7.28 22.08
C THR A 243 14.62 -7.38 20.59
N GLY A 244 15.56 -6.92 19.76
CA GLY A 244 15.46 -7.01 18.30
C GLY A 244 15.46 -8.46 17.80
N THR A 245 16.36 -9.31 18.33
CA THR A 245 16.37 -10.73 17.97
C THR A 245 15.04 -11.40 18.32
N ALA A 246 14.48 -11.13 19.51
CA ALA A 246 13.19 -11.68 19.90
C ALA A 246 12.05 -11.18 18.99
N ALA A 247 12.02 -9.88 18.67
CA ALA A 247 11.01 -9.27 17.80
C ALA A 247 10.97 -9.94 16.43
N VAL A 248 12.15 -10.02 15.79
CA VAL A 248 12.30 -10.57 14.44
C VAL A 248 12.09 -12.09 14.42
N SER A 249 12.51 -12.82 15.48
CA SER A 249 12.28 -14.27 15.58
C SER A 249 10.80 -14.62 15.62
N TYR A 250 9.99 -13.89 16.39
CA TYR A 250 8.54 -14.10 16.40
C TYR A 250 7.89 -13.70 15.09
N ALA A 251 8.32 -12.60 14.46
CA ALA A 251 7.79 -12.19 13.18
C ALA A 251 8.09 -13.22 12.09
N ASN A 252 9.34 -13.66 11.99
CA ASN A 252 9.79 -14.57 10.93
C ASN A 252 9.37 -16.04 11.16
N SER A 253 8.97 -16.42 12.37
CA SER A 253 8.44 -17.77 12.61
C SER A 253 7.06 -18.00 12.01
N MET A 254 6.34 -16.94 11.65
CA MET A 254 4.96 -17.03 11.17
C MET A 254 4.86 -17.79 9.83
N VAL A 255 5.71 -17.47 8.86
CA VAL A 255 5.67 -18.11 7.55
C VAL A 255 6.06 -19.59 7.61
N PRO A 256 7.20 -20.00 8.22
CA PRO A 256 7.55 -21.41 8.33
C PRO A 256 6.51 -22.25 9.06
N MET A 257 5.92 -21.73 10.14
CA MET A 257 4.89 -22.47 10.88
C MET A 257 3.60 -22.65 10.11
N THR A 258 3.18 -21.62 9.35
CA THR A 258 2.04 -21.74 8.44
C THR A 258 2.28 -22.83 7.39
N VAL A 259 3.50 -22.88 6.84
CA VAL A 259 3.89 -23.91 5.87
C VAL A 259 3.89 -25.31 6.51
N VAL A 260 4.44 -25.46 7.71
CA VAL A 260 4.45 -26.76 8.42
C VAL A 260 3.02 -27.23 8.72
N ILE A 261 2.17 -26.37 9.26
CA ILE A 261 0.76 -26.71 9.53
C ILE A 261 0.05 -27.08 8.21
N GLY A 262 0.34 -26.36 7.13
CA GLY A 262 -0.19 -26.66 5.79
C GLY A 262 0.23 -28.05 5.27
N TYR A 263 1.50 -28.45 5.46
CA TYR A 263 1.95 -29.81 5.10
C TYR A 263 1.32 -30.90 5.98
N VAL A 264 1.18 -30.64 7.28
CA VAL A 264 0.47 -31.57 8.20
C VAL A 264 -0.99 -31.72 7.76
N ASN A 265 -1.68 -30.61 7.46
CA ASN A 265 -3.04 -30.64 6.93
C ASN A 265 -3.12 -31.47 5.64
N TYR A 266 -2.21 -31.20 4.67
CA TYR A 266 -2.15 -31.95 3.43
C TYR A 266 -1.97 -33.46 3.65
N ALA A 267 -1.08 -33.85 4.55
CA ALA A 267 -0.84 -35.26 4.89
C ALA A 267 -2.07 -35.92 5.54
N ILE A 268 -2.71 -35.25 6.50
CA ILE A 268 -3.93 -35.77 7.14
C ILE A 268 -5.06 -35.93 6.14
N VAL A 269 -5.25 -34.92 5.28
CA VAL A 269 -6.30 -34.94 4.23
C VAL A 269 -6.00 -36.03 3.20
N ALA A 270 -4.74 -36.25 2.81
CA ALA A 270 -4.36 -37.30 1.86
C ALA A 270 -4.67 -38.69 2.43
N VAL A 271 -4.32 -38.95 3.70
CA VAL A 271 -4.63 -40.24 4.36
C VAL A 271 -6.12 -40.42 4.57
N ALA A 272 -6.80 -39.44 5.13
CA ALA A 272 -8.25 -39.52 5.39
C ALA A 272 -9.04 -39.62 4.08
N GLY A 273 -8.69 -38.81 3.07
CA GLY A 273 -9.31 -38.86 1.74
C GLY A 273 -9.04 -40.18 1.00
N GLY A 274 -7.83 -40.72 1.10
CA GLY A 274 -7.48 -42.05 0.57
C GLY A 274 -8.33 -43.16 1.21
N MET A 275 -8.53 -43.10 2.54
CA MET A 275 -9.42 -44.04 3.22
C MET A 275 -10.87 -43.92 2.76
N LEU A 276 -11.37 -42.69 2.50
CA LEU A 276 -12.71 -42.48 1.96
C LEU A 276 -12.84 -43.00 0.52
N CYS A 277 -11.79 -42.87 -0.31
CA CYS A 277 -11.76 -43.45 -1.65
C CYS A 277 -11.80 -45.00 -1.61
N ILE A 278 -11.05 -45.65 -0.72
CA ILE A 278 -11.07 -47.13 -0.55
C ILE A 278 -12.45 -47.61 -0.10
N LYS A 279 -13.16 -46.82 0.72
CA LYS A 279 -14.56 -47.12 1.16
C LYS A 279 -15.62 -46.78 0.10
N GLY A 280 -15.24 -46.25 -1.06
CA GLY A 280 -16.17 -45.84 -2.11
C GLY A 280 -17.00 -44.59 -1.79
N LEU A 281 -16.62 -43.82 -0.75
CA LEU A 281 -17.31 -42.59 -0.33
C LEU A 281 -16.80 -41.34 -1.03
N ALA A 282 -15.66 -41.41 -1.74
CA ALA A 282 -15.11 -40.35 -2.55
C ALA A 282 -14.45 -40.92 -3.81
N ASP A 283 -14.43 -40.14 -4.90
CA ASP A 283 -13.67 -40.49 -6.10
C ASP A 283 -12.21 -39.96 -6.02
N VAL A 284 -11.30 -40.65 -6.71
CA VAL A 284 -9.85 -40.31 -6.71
C VAL A 284 -9.62 -38.93 -7.30
N GLY A 285 -10.39 -38.55 -8.33
CA GLY A 285 -10.28 -37.23 -8.94
C GLY A 285 -10.75 -36.13 -7.99
N ALA A 286 -11.80 -36.36 -7.18
CA ALA A 286 -12.20 -35.43 -6.16
C ALA A 286 -11.10 -35.23 -5.11
N LEU A 287 -10.45 -36.30 -4.66
CA LEU A 287 -9.33 -36.23 -3.72
C LEU A 287 -8.16 -35.43 -4.33
N ALA A 288 -7.81 -35.73 -5.59
CA ALA A 288 -6.75 -35.01 -6.28
C ALA A 288 -7.01 -33.49 -6.37
N SER A 289 -8.20 -33.09 -6.81
CA SER A 289 -8.60 -31.67 -6.81
C SER A 289 -8.63 -31.09 -5.40
N TYR A 290 -9.12 -31.82 -4.42
CA TYR A 290 -9.19 -31.38 -3.03
C TYR A 290 -7.81 -31.05 -2.47
N LEU A 291 -6.81 -31.91 -2.71
CA LEU A 291 -5.43 -31.70 -2.27
C LEU A 291 -4.79 -30.44 -2.90
N VAL A 292 -5.13 -30.12 -4.16
CA VAL A 292 -4.69 -28.86 -4.77
C VAL A 292 -5.34 -27.67 -4.11
N PHE A 293 -6.67 -27.71 -3.83
CA PHE A 293 -7.36 -26.63 -3.13
C PHE A 293 -6.86 -26.41 -1.71
N VAL A 294 -6.59 -27.49 -0.95
CA VAL A 294 -5.99 -27.38 0.40
C VAL A 294 -4.67 -26.61 0.38
N ARG A 295 -3.81 -26.91 -0.62
CA ARG A 295 -2.54 -26.21 -0.79
C ARG A 295 -2.72 -24.73 -1.12
N GLN A 296 -3.75 -24.39 -1.88
CA GLN A 296 -4.06 -23.00 -2.25
C GLN A 296 -4.73 -22.21 -1.12
N ALA A 297 -5.43 -22.85 -0.19
CA ALA A 297 -6.24 -22.19 0.85
C ALA A 297 -5.42 -21.30 1.80
N ALA A 298 -4.15 -21.64 2.06
CA ALA A 298 -3.30 -20.87 2.97
C ALA A 298 -2.78 -19.55 2.36
N MET A 299 -2.69 -19.44 1.03
CA MET A 299 -2.11 -18.26 0.35
C MET A 299 -2.91 -16.97 0.55
N PRO A 300 -4.24 -16.94 0.39
CA PRO A 300 -5.02 -15.71 0.51
C PRO A 300 -4.94 -15.05 1.88
N ILE A 301 -4.75 -15.81 2.96
CA ILE A 301 -4.64 -15.27 4.33
C ILE A 301 -3.41 -14.35 4.46
N ASN A 302 -2.27 -14.79 3.91
CA ASN A 302 -1.05 -13.99 3.89
C ASN A 302 -1.20 -12.76 3.00
N GLN A 303 -1.85 -12.89 1.85
CA GLN A 303 -2.12 -11.79 0.92
C GLN A 303 -2.97 -10.70 1.58
N PHE A 304 -4.03 -11.04 2.31
CA PHE A 304 -4.85 -10.05 3.03
C PHE A 304 -4.06 -9.27 4.08
N THR A 305 -3.14 -9.92 4.79
CA THR A 305 -2.31 -9.26 5.80
C THR A 305 -1.35 -8.25 5.15
N GLN A 306 -0.69 -8.65 4.06
CA GLN A 306 0.23 -7.76 3.32
C GLN A 306 -0.53 -6.59 2.69
N LEU A 307 -1.68 -6.87 2.08
CA LEU A 307 -2.54 -5.86 1.47
C LEU A 307 -3.03 -4.82 2.48
N GLY A 308 -3.41 -5.25 3.69
CA GLY A 308 -3.83 -4.38 4.77
C GLY A 308 -2.72 -3.39 5.18
N ASN A 309 -1.49 -3.88 5.39
CA ASN A 309 -0.35 -3.03 5.73
C ASN A 309 -0.02 -2.05 4.60
N PHE A 310 -0.06 -2.52 3.37
CA PHE A 310 0.22 -1.72 2.19
C PHE A 310 -0.80 -0.59 1.99
N LEU A 311 -2.10 -0.91 2.13
CA LEU A 311 -3.18 0.09 2.09
C LEU A 311 -3.05 1.14 3.20
N LEU A 312 -2.69 0.75 4.42
CA LEU A 312 -2.49 1.69 5.52
C LEU A 312 -1.36 2.68 5.24
N ASN A 313 -0.24 2.22 4.67
CA ASN A 313 0.87 3.08 4.28
C ASN A 313 0.47 4.06 3.15
N ALA A 314 -0.25 3.57 2.15
CA ALA A 314 -0.73 4.39 1.05
C ALA A 314 -1.74 5.45 1.50
N LEU A 315 -2.63 5.09 2.43
CA LEU A 315 -3.59 6.03 3.00
C LEU A 315 -2.91 7.10 3.86
N ALA A 316 -1.82 6.76 4.57
CA ALA A 316 -1.02 7.74 5.28
C ALA A 316 -0.30 8.72 4.33
N GLY A 317 0.22 8.24 3.20
CA GLY A 317 0.77 9.10 2.12
C GLY A 317 -0.30 9.99 1.51
N ALA A 318 -1.45 9.42 1.15
CA ALA A 318 -2.58 10.18 0.61
C ALA A 318 -3.10 11.25 1.58
N GLU A 319 -3.14 10.98 2.89
CA GLU A 319 -3.54 11.95 3.90
C GLU A 319 -2.60 13.15 3.94
N ARG A 320 -1.28 12.92 3.87
CA ARG A 320 -0.29 14.03 3.79
C ARG A 320 -0.45 14.85 2.52
N LEU A 321 -0.66 14.20 1.37
CA LEU A 321 -0.95 14.88 0.09
C LEU A 321 -2.19 15.75 0.19
N PHE A 322 -3.28 15.18 0.72
CA PHE A 322 -4.52 15.94 0.85
C PHE A 322 -4.46 17.02 1.91
N ALA A 323 -3.68 16.84 2.98
CA ALA A 323 -3.42 17.89 3.96
C ALA A 323 -2.67 19.08 3.33
N ALA A 324 -1.69 18.81 2.46
CA ALA A 324 -1.02 19.86 1.70
C ALA A 324 -1.96 20.58 0.73
N MET A 325 -2.90 19.85 0.10
CA MET A 325 -3.92 20.42 -0.80
C MET A 325 -5.07 21.15 -0.07
N ASP A 326 -5.17 20.99 1.24
CA ASP A 326 -6.20 21.66 2.08
C ASP A 326 -5.65 22.92 2.78
N LEU A 327 -4.37 23.28 2.56
CA LEU A 327 -3.80 24.53 3.06
C LEU A 327 -4.51 25.73 2.40
N GLU A 328 -4.67 26.80 3.14
CA GLU A 328 -5.29 28.01 2.62
C GLU A 328 -4.36 28.70 1.61
N PRO A 329 -4.87 29.02 0.40
CA PRO A 329 -4.10 29.75 -0.60
C PRO A 329 -3.81 31.17 -0.10
N GLU A 330 -2.80 31.81 -0.70
CA GLU A 330 -2.54 33.22 -0.48
C GLU A 330 -3.76 34.05 -0.88
N VAL A 331 -4.20 34.91 0.03
CA VAL A 331 -5.32 35.83 -0.24
C VAL A 331 -4.71 37.11 -0.77
N ASP A 332 -5.00 37.43 -2.02
CA ASP A 332 -4.65 38.74 -2.58
C ASP A 332 -5.69 39.78 -2.10
N GLU A 333 -5.36 40.51 -1.06
CA GLU A 333 -6.15 41.64 -0.58
C GLU A 333 -5.73 42.95 -1.26
N GLY A 334 -4.81 42.86 -2.26
CA GLY A 334 -4.36 44.01 -3.03
C GLY A 334 -5.47 44.60 -3.89
N CYS A 335 -5.57 45.92 -3.85
CA CYS A 335 -6.55 46.68 -4.64
C CYS A 335 -5.91 47.34 -5.88
N VAL A 336 -4.59 47.16 -6.09
CA VAL A 336 -3.84 47.74 -7.20
C VAL A 336 -3.53 46.66 -8.21
N GLU A 337 -4.01 46.84 -9.45
CA GLU A 337 -3.81 45.91 -10.56
C GLU A 337 -2.84 46.49 -11.59
N LEU A 338 -1.92 45.63 -12.08
CA LEU A 338 -1.11 45.96 -13.23
C LEU A 338 -1.88 45.63 -14.52
N VAL A 339 -2.24 46.67 -15.31
CA VAL A 339 -3.05 46.53 -16.53
C VAL A 339 -2.25 46.92 -17.75
N GLN A 340 -2.38 46.15 -18.82
CA GLN A 340 -1.77 46.49 -20.09
C GLN A 340 -2.59 47.58 -20.77
N THR A 341 -1.98 48.73 -21.04
CA THR A 341 -2.63 49.92 -21.59
C THR A 341 -2.45 50.09 -23.12
N GLY A 342 -1.62 49.22 -23.75
CA GLY A 342 -1.34 49.18 -25.18
C GLY A 342 -0.48 47.97 -25.54
N ASP A 343 -0.04 47.87 -26.79
CA ASP A 343 0.69 46.67 -27.28
C ASP A 343 1.98 46.35 -26.51
N ALA A 344 2.56 47.33 -25.78
CA ALA A 344 3.74 47.12 -24.97
C ALA A 344 3.81 47.98 -23.67
N ALA A 345 2.76 48.75 -23.33
CA ALA A 345 2.74 49.63 -22.14
C ALA A 345 1.90 49.03 -21.00
N TRP A 346 2.46 49.08 -19.79
CA TRP A 346 1.77 48.62 -18.58
C TRP A 346 1.59 49.81 -17.62
N ALA A 347 0.43 49.85 -16.94
CA ALA A 347 0.14 50.88 -15.93
C ALA A 347 -0.56 50.27 -14.73
N TRP A 348 -0.32 50.87 -13.56
CA TRP A 348 -1.04 50.53 -12.32
C TRP A 348 -2.42 51.14 -12.33
N LYS A 349 -3.44 50.32 -12.18
CA LYS A 349 -4.84 50.73 -11.97
C LYS A 349 -5.13 50.76 -10.49
N ILE A 350 -5.35 51.93 -9.92
CA ILE A 350 -5.71 52.14 -8.53
C ILE A 350 -7.22 52.42 -8.49
N PRO A 351 -8.01 51.73 -7.62
CA PRO A 351 -9.44 51.97 -7.48
C PRO A 351 -9.74 53.41 -7.02
N GLU A 352 -10.73 54.04 -7.64
CA GLU A 352 -11.19 55.38 -7.24
C GLU A 352 -11.78 55.34 -5.80
N GLY A 353 -11.26 56.16 -4.90
CA GLY A 353 -11.79 56.35 -3.54
C GLY A 353 -10.92 55.79 -2.40
N GLN A 354 -9.85 55.11 -2.66
CA GLN A 354 -8.86 54.80 -1.63
C GLN A 354 -7.78 55.88 -1.64
N GLY A 355 -7.75 56.69 -0.55
CA GLY A 355 -6.88 57.85 -0.44
C GLY A 355 -5.40 57.50 -0.65
N VAL A 356 -4.73 58.31 -1.44
CA VAL A 356 -3.32 58.25 -1.83
C VAL A 356 -2.36 58.13 -0.63
N GLY A 357 -2.81 58.34 0.58
CA GLY A 357 -1.96 58.29 1.80
C GLY A 357 -1.46 56.91 2.21
N ALA A 358 -2.11 55.81 1.77
CA ALA A 358 -1.67 54.45 2.09
C ALA A 358 -0.60 53.92 1.12
N TYR A 359 -0.47 54.55 -0.07
CA TYR A 359 0.43 54.08 -1.15
C TYR A 359 1.39 55.20 -1.64
N GLY A 360 1.86 56.04 -0.76
CA GLY A 360 2.63 57.25 -1.05
C GLY A 360 3.92 57.08 -1.92
N HIS A 361 4.33 55.87 -2.18
CA HIS A 361 5.45 55.55 -3.07
C HIS A 361 5.08 55.13 -4.50
N LEU A 362 3.79 54.95 -4.78
CA LEU A 362 3.29 54.52 -6.11
C LEU A 362 3.03 55.70 -7.06
N HIS A 363 3.08 56.94 -6.56
CA HIS A 363 2.83 58.16 -7.37
C HIS A 363 3.90 58.44 -8.45
N ASP A 364 5.11 57.91 -8.27
CA ASP A 364 6.22 58.21 -9.17
C ASP A 364 6.46 57.12 -10.25
N VAL A 365 5.57 56.12 -10.31
CA VAL A 365 5.71 55.05 -11.33
C VAL A 365 4.74 55.32 -12.48
N ALA A 366 5.17 56.10 -13.46
CA ALA A 366 4.31 56.52 -14.58
C ALA A 366 4.11 55.47 -15.70
N ALA A 367 5.06 54.59 -15.90
CA ALA A 367 4.91 53.50 -16.89
C ALA A 367 5.90 52.36 -16.59
N VAL A 368 5.55 51.15 -16.92
CA VAL A 368 6.47 50.00 -16.92
C VAL A 368 6.68 49.58 -18.37
N ASP A 369 7.89 49.76 -18.88
CA ASP A 369 8.26 49.42 -20.26
C ASP A 369 8.41 47.93 -20.51
N GLU A 370 8.65 47.15 -19.44
CA GLU A 370 8.71 45.68 -19.48
C GLU A 370 8.10 45.14 -18.19
N PRO A 371 7.49 43.90 -18.21
CA PRO A 371 6.93 43.29 -17.03
C PRO A 371 8.01 43.13 -15.96
N GLY A 372 7.88 43.86 -14.84
CA GLY A 372 8.76 43.79 -13.68
C GLY A 372 9.84 44.89 -13.55
N ARG A 373 9.92 45.84 -14.45
CA ARG A 373 10.87 46.96 -14.35
C ARG A 373 10.14 48.29 -14.18
N ALA A 374 10.18 48.83 -12.97
CA ALA A 374 9.68 50.21 -12.72
C ALA A 374 10.65 51.21 -13.32
N VAL A 375 10.19 52.10 -14.20
CA VAL A 375 10.95 53.25 -14.67
C VAL A 375 10.61 54.42 -13.75
N ALA A 376 11.62 54.91 -13.01
CA ALA A 376 11.48 56.14 -12.25
C ALA A 376 11.23 57.31 -13.22
N ALA A 377 10.23 58.12 -12.99
CA ALA A 377 10.06 59.37 -13.69
C ALA A 377 11.17 60.34 -13.24
N ASP A 378 12.08 60.66 -14.12
CA ASP A 378 12.97 61.78 -13.95
C ASP A 378 12.15 63.08 -13.90
N GLY A 379 12.08 63.70 -12.71
CA GLY A 379 11.50 65.01 -12.49
C GLY A 379 12.50 66.10 -12.46
#